data_914f014df44a0731b4c770b57607f6db
#
_entry.id   914f014df44a0731b4c770b57607f6db
#
_cell.length_a   1.000
_cell.length_b   1.000
_cell.length_c   1.000
_cell.angle_alpha   90.00
_cell.angle_beta   90.00
_cell.angle_gamma   90.00
#
_symmetry.space_group_name_H-M   'P 1'
#
loop_
_entity.id
_entity.type
_entity.pdbx_description
1 polymer ?
#
loop_
_entity_poly.entity_id
_entity_poly.type
_entity_poly.pdbx_seq_one_letter_code
_entity_poly.pdbx_strand_id
1 'polypeptide(L)'
;EFRKSMNNLEVETISDTLTVHSFGKVLAGETADNVVSLRWSLEVTDPAKFVPLWVNFSKSIEKYDWTSNGYGLQTHYLGNNGTGITHEIWASFNTVQDALAFLSGLNNSKEFAEYGPKAREYSKFKRSYMEVSLKQYNPD
;
A
#
# COMPACT_ATOMS: atom_id res chain seq x y z
N GLU A 1 14.84 20.91 11.33
CA GLU A 1 14.13 21.05 12.65
C GLU A 1 13.56 19.74 13.14
N PHE A 2 12.82 18.97 12.34
CA PHE A 2 12.25 17.68 12.74
C PHE A 2 13.32 16.68 13.27
N ARG A 3 14.45 16.55 12.58
CA ARG A 3 15.57 15.70 13.05
C ARG A 3 16.19 16.18 14.34
N LYS A 4 16.26 17.50 14.57
CA LYS A 4 16.76 18.05 15.83
C LYS A 4 15.79 17.81 17.00
N SER A 5 14.50 17.85 16.72
CA SER A 5 13.46 17.53 17.69
C SER A 5 13.45 16.06 18.08
N MET A 6 13.71 15.17 17.10
CA MET A 6 13.82 13.73 17.35
C MET A 6 15.04 13.32 18.19
N ASN A 7 16.15 14.05 18.07
CA ASN A 7 17.37 13.79 18.85
C ASN A 7 17.20 14.02 20.36
N ASN A 8 16.14 14.71 20.79
CA ASN A 8 15.82 14.94 22.19
C ASN A 8 14.80 13.93 22.75
N LEU A 9 14.31 13.01 21.92
CA LEU A 9 13.45 11.92 22.33
C LEU A 9 14.29 10.64 22.36
N GLU A 10 14.12 9.83 23.37
CA GLU A 10 14.69 8.47 23.41
C GLU A 10 13.91 7.61 22.40
N VAL A 11 14.24 7.77 21.11
CA VAL A 11 13.59 7.05 20.01
C VAL A 11 14.56 6.04 19.44
N GLU A 12 14.21 4.78 19.51
CA GLU A 12 14.92 3.71 18.83
C GLU A 12 14.37 3.54 17.42
N THR A 13 15.24 3.60 16.41
CA THR A 13 14.85 3.25 15.03
C THR A 13 14.82 1.73 14.90
N ILE A 14 13.61 1.17 14.84
CA ILE A 14 13.41 -0.27 14.67
C ILE A 14 13.65 -0.67 13.21
N SER A 15 13.17 0.13 12.26
CA SER A 15 13.44 -0.06 10.84
C SER A 15 13.24 1.24 10.05
N ASP A 16 13.99 1.37 8.99
CA ASP A 16 13.80 2.36 7.94
C ASP A 16 13.82 1.68 6.58
N THR A 17 13.10 2.22 5.62
CA THR A 17 12.95 1.61 4.30
C THR A 17 12.92 2.67 3.23
N LEU A 18 13.72 2.49 2.17
CA LEU A 18 13.60 3.24 0.94
C LEU A 18 12.69 2.47 -0.03
N THR A 19 11.55 3.08 -0.36
CA THR A 19 10.60 2.52 -1.33
C THR A 19 10.60 3.33 -2.62
N VAL A 20 10.34 2.64 -3.73
CA VAL A 20 10.12 3.27 -5.04
C VAL A 20 8.77 2.79 -5.57
N HIS A 21 7.97 3.74 -6.07
CA HIS A 21 6.72 3.41 -6.73
C HIS A 21 7.00 2.67 -8.03
N SER A 22 6.63 1.40 -8.09
CA SER A 22 6.73 0.57 -9.30
C SER A 22 5.54 0.75 -10.22
N PHE A 23 4.38 1.03 -9.64
CA PHE A 23 3.15 1.35 -10.33
C PHE A 23 2.22 2.09 -9.36
N GLY A 24 1.49 3.09 -9.84
CA GLY A 24 0.50 3.79 -9.02
C GLY A 24 -0.41 4.66 -9.87
N LYS A 25 -1.62 4.84 -9.38
CA LYS A 25 -2.61 5.74 -9.96
C LYS A 25 -3.21 6.58 -8.84
N VAL A 26 -3.11 7.87 -8.99
CA VAL A 26 -3.78 8.83 -8.13
C VAL A 26 -5.04 9.28 -8.87
N LEU A 27 -6.19 9.13 -8.23
CA LEU A 27 -7.50 9.28 -8.87
C LEU A 27 -8.19 10.60 -8.54
N ALA A 28 -7.89 11.19 -7.39
CA ALA A 28 -8.49 12.44 -6.97
C ALA A 28 -7.42 13.46 -6.56
N GLY A 29 -7.77 14.73 -6.66
CA GLY A 29 -6.96 15.84 -6.17
C GLY A 29 -6.65 15.64 -4.70
N GLU A 30 -5.37 15.60 -4.41
CA GLU A 30 -4.85 15.15 -3.19
C GLU A 30 -4.72 16.17 -2.15
N THR A 31 -4.45 15.75 -1.01
CA THR A 31 -4.24 16.45 0.24
C THR A 31 -5.51 16.68 1.04
N ALA A 32 -6.33 15.67 1.20
CA ALA A 32 -7.23 15.68 2.32
C ALA A 32 -6.41 15.40 3.60
N ASP A 33 -6.48 16.26 4.58
CA ASP A 33 -6.22 15.89 5.96
C ASP A 33 -7.08 14.66 6.27
N ASN A 34 -6.53 13.70 7.00
CA ASN A 34 -7.18 12.43 7.37
C ASN A 34 -7.34 11.39 6.24
N VAL A 35 -6.39 11.31 5.33
CA VAL A 35 -6.35 10.21 4.35
C VAL A 35 -6.17 8.87 5.07
N VAL A 36 -7.01 7.93 4.74
CA VAL A 36 -6.94 6.55 5.22
C VAL A 36 -6.24 5.71 4.16
N SER A 37 -5.18 5.00 4.52
CA SER A 37 -4.45 4.10 3.62
C SER A 37 -4.51 2.67 4.13
N LEU A 38 -4.92 1.76 3.27
CA LEU A 38 -4.76 0.32 3.48
C LEU A 38 -3.44 -0.11 2.85
N ARG A 39 -2.70 -0.96 3.57
CA ARG A 39 -1.41 -1.46 3.12
C ARG A 39 -1.28 -2.96 3.31
N TRP A 40 -0.65 -3.61 2.32
CA TRP A 40 -0.38 -5.05 2.31
C TRP A 40 1.10 -5.27 1.99
N SER A 41 1.86 -5.70 2.98
CA SER A 41 3.29 -5.98 2.84
C SER A 41 3.50 -7.43 2.39
N LEU A 42 4.32 -7.61 1.37
CA LEU A 42 4.55 -8.87 0.68
C LEU A 42 6.05 -9.18 0.56
N GLU A 43 6.38 -10.47 0.66
CA GLU A 43 7.61 -11.02 0.12
C GLU A 43 7.31 -11.54 -1.28
N VAL A 44 7.71 -10.79 -2.31
CA VAL A 44 7.56 -11.21 -3.70
C VAL A 44 8.79 -12.01 -4.11
N THR A 45 8.57 -13.27 -4.48
CA THR A 45 9.64 -14.22 -4.84
C THR A 45 9.96 -14.20 -6.33
N ASP A 46 9.00 -13.81 -7.18
CA ASP A 46 9.16 -13.64 -8.62
C ASP A 46 8.51 -12.32 -9.09
N PRO A 47 9.23 -11.19 -8.99
CA PRO A 47 8.69 -9.89 -9.40
C PRO A 47 8.29 -9.82 -10.88
N ALA A 48 8.99 -10.56 -11.76
CA ALA A 48 8.70 -10.54 -13.18
C ALA A 48 7.32 -11.11 -13.52
N LYS A 49 6.82 -12.03 -12.70
CA LYS A 49 5.47 -12.59 -12.84
C LYS A 49 4.45 -11.86 -11.96
N PHE A 50 4.83 -11.49 -10.75
CA PHE A 50 3.93 -10.85 -9.80
C PHE A 50 3.47 -9.46 -10.27
N VAL A 51 4.39 -8.60 -10.72
CA VAL A 51 4.06 -7.21 -11.08
C VAL A 51 3.04 -7.13 -12.21
N PRO A 52 3.21 -7.82 -13.36
CA PRO A 52 2.20 -7.84 -14.42
C PRO A 52 0.85 -8.41 -13.96
N LEU A 53 0.88 -9.46 -13.14
CA LEU A 53 -0.33 -10.06 -12.57
C LEU A 53 -1.10 -9.05 -11.71
N TRP A 54 -0.39 -8.33 -10.83
CA TRP A 54 -0.99 -7.29 -9.99
C TRP A 54 -1.54 -6.12 -10.81
N VAL A 55 -0.79 -5.64 -11.83
CA VAL A 55 -1.23 -4.55 -12.72
C VAL A 55 -2.50 -4.94 -13.48
N ASN A 56 -2.57 -6.16 -13.99
CA ASN A 56 -3.78 -6.63 -14.68
C ASN A 56 -4.97 -6.74 -13.72
N PHE A 57 -4.74 -7.25 -12.52
CA PHE A 57 -5.76 -7.31 -11.48
C PHE A 57 -6.26 -5.92 -11.09
N SER A 58 -5.36 -4.98 -10.78
CA SER A 58 -5.74 -3.62 -10.37
C SER A 58 -6.60 -2.92 -11.43
N LYS A 59 -6.28 -3.07 -12.71
CA LYS A 59 -7.09 -2.56 -13.81
C LYS A 59 -8.46 -3.26 -13.91
N SER A 60 -8.52 -4.56 -13.65
CA SER A 60 -9.76 -5.32 -13.74
C SER A 60 -10.81 -4.92 -12.70
N ILE A 61 -10.36 -4.40 -11.56
CA ILE A 61 -11.22 -3.93 -10.47
C ILE A 61 -11.62 -2.45 -10.60
N GLU A 62 -11.01 -1.68 -11.50
CA GLU A 62 -11.39 -0.27 -11.76
C GLU A 62 -12.84 -0.11 -12.22
N LYS A 63 -13.44 -1.15 -12.77
CA LYS A 63 -14.86 -1.16 -13.17
C LYS A 63 -15.84 -1.06 -11.99
N TYR A 64 -15.40 -1.42 -10.79
CA TYR A 64 -16.18 -1.25 -9.60
C TYR A 64 -16.06 0.19 -9.11
N ASP A 65 -17.20 0.80 -8.83
CA ASP A 65 -17.27 2.18 -8.33
C ASP A 65 -16.94 2.22 -6.83
N TRP A 66 -15.77 1.73 -6.48
CA TRP A 66 -15.27 1.83 -5.12
C TRP A 66 -14.53 3.15 -4.94
N THR A 67 -15.02 3.98 -4.04
CA THR A 67 -14.39 5.25 -3.74
C THR A 67 -12.96 5.01 -3.26
N SER A 68 -12.00 5.49 -4.04
CA SER A 68 -10.57 5.42 -3.74
C SER A 68 -9.90 6.68 -4.26
N ASN A 69 -8.97 7.24 -3.49
CA ASN A 69 -8.16 8.37 -3.91
C ASN A 69 -6.96 7.96 -4.76
N GLY A 70 -6.58 6.70 -4.66
CA GLY A 70 -5.48 6.13 -5.42
C GLY A 70 -5.08 4.76 -4.91
N TYR A 71 -4.26 4.09 -5.68
CA TYR A 71 -3.70 2.78 -5.34
C TYR A 71 -2.34 2.61 -6.01
N GLY A 72 -1.53 1.71 -5.49
CA GLY A 72 -0.23 1.46 -6.08
C GLY A 72 0.50 0.24 -5.53
N LEU A 73 1.63 -0.04 -6.17
CA LEU A 73 2.62 -1.03 -5.78
C LEU A 73 3.96 -0.33 -5.60
N GLN A 74 4.56 -0.51 -4.44
CA GLN A 74 5.88 -0.01 -4.11
C GLN A 74 6.86 -1.18 -4.00
N THR A 75 8.11 -0.96 -4.44
CA THR A 75 9.22 -1.89 -4.23
C THR A 75 10.11 -1.35 -3.11
N HIS A 76 10.48 -2.19 -2.17
CA HIS A 76 11.45 -1.88 -1.13
C HIS A 76 12.86 -2.13 -1.65
N TYR A 77 13.65 -1.07 -1.79
CA TYR A 77 15.02 -1.16 -2.30
C TYR A 77 16.06 -1.36 -1.19
N LEU A 78 15.87 -0.70 -0.05
CA LEU A 78 16.77 -0.74 1.09
C LEU A 78 15.97 -0.80 2.38
N GLY A 79 16.57 -1.29 3.46
CA GLY A 79 16.03 -1.14 4.81
C GLY A 79 14.96 -2.14 5.20
N ASN A 80 14.86 -3.31 4.58
CA ASN A 80 13.86 -4.30 4.98
C ASN A 80 14.17 -5.02 6.30
N ASN A 81 15.34 -4.75 6.89
CA ASN A 81 15.79 -5.19 8.21
C ASN A 81 15.47 -6.66 8.57
N GLY A 82 15.63 -7.57 7.62
CA GLY A 82 15.36 -8.99 7.83
C GLY A 82 13.88 -9.39 7.86
N THR A 83 12.95 -8.46 7.60
CA THR A 83 11.50 -8.76 7.57
C THR A 83 11.11 -9.63 6.38
N GLY A 84 11.94 -9.66 5.34
CA GLY A 84 11.63 -10.31 4.08
C GLY A 84 10.58 -9.57 3.23
N ILE A 85 10.14 -8.38 3.64
CA ILE A 85 9.20 -7.56 2.85
C ILE A 85 9.97 -6.94 1.70
N THR A 86 9.52 -7.21 0.47
CA THR A 86 10.11 -6.69 -0.77
C THR A 86 9.21 -5.71 -1.50
N HIS A 87 7.90 -5.84 -1.30
CA HIS A 87 6.89 -5.02 -1.95
C HIS A 87 5.77 -4.66 -0.99
N GLU A 88 5.11 -3.55 -1.28
CA GLU A 88 3.91 -3.13 -0.58
C GLU A 88 2.86 -2.64 -1.57
N ILE A 89 1.65 -3.18 -1.46
CA ILE A 89 0.46 -2.67 -2.13
C ILE A 89 -0.17 -1.65 -1.20
N TRP A 90 -0.68 -0.55 -1.76
CA TRP A 90 -1.45 0.45 -1.02
C TRP A 90 -2.70 0.86 -1.78
N ALA A 91 -3.72 1.26 -1.03
CA ALA A 91 -4.90 1.94 -1.53
C ALA A 91 -5.33 3.01 -0.51
N SER A 92 -5.69 4.20 -0.98
CA SER A 92 -6.06 5.34 -0.12
C SER A 92 -7.50 5.76 -0.32
N PHE A 93 -8.11 6.26 0.76
CA PHE A 93 -9.52 6.61 0.86
C PHE A 93 -9.70 7.87 1.69
N ASN A 94 -10.85 8.54 1.53
CA ASN A 94 -11.18 9.71 2.35
C ASN A 94 -11.67 9.34 3.74
N THR A 95 -12.27 8.16 3.89
CA THR A 95 -12.84 7.73 5.18
C THR A 95 -12.52 6.26 5.47
N VAL A 96 -12.60 5.90 6.75
CA VAL A 96 -12.50 4.49 7.19
C VAL A 96 -13.65 3.65 6.62
N GLN A 97 -14.83 4.24 6.49
CA GLN A 97 -16.01 3.57 5.92
C GLN A 97 -15.77 3.18 4.47
N ASP A 98 -15.19 4.07 3.65
CA ASP A 98 -14.84 3.77 2.26
C ASP A 98 -13.80 2.64 2.17
N ALA A 99 -12.79 2.68 3.04
CA ALA A 99 -11.77 1.63 3.11
C ALA A 99 -12.38 0.26 3.46
N LEU A 100 -13.31 0.21 4.42
CA LEU A 100 -13.99 -1.03 4.81
C LEU A 100 -14.96 -1.52 3.72
N ALA A 101 -15.67 -0.61 3.06
CA ALA A 101 -16.54 -0.95 1.92
C ALA A 101 -15.72 -1.53 0.77
N PHE A 102 -14.57 -0.93 0.46
CA PHE A 102 -13.62 -1.45 -0.52
C PHE A 102 -13.16 -2.88 -0.16
N LEU A 103 -12.72 -3.11 1.09
CA LEU A 103 -12.28 -4.44 1.52
C LEU A 103 -13.38 -5.49 1.39
N SER A 104 -14.61 -5.14 1.76
CA SER A 104 -15.77 -6.03 1.63
C SER A 104 -16.06 -6.34 0.16
N GLY A 105 -16.09 -5.31 -0.69
CA GLY A 105 -16.30 -5.47 -2.12
C GLY A 105 -15.20 -6.31 -2.79
N LEU A 106 -13.94 -6.01 -2.46
CA LEU A 106 -12.78 -6.73 -2.98
C LEU A 106 -12.84 -8.23 -2.66
N ASN A 107 -13.07 -8.57 -1.39
CA ASN A 107 -13.11 -9.95 -0.93
C ASN A 107 -14.25 -10.77 -1.58
N ASN A 108 -15.33 -10.10 -1.99
CA ASN A 108 -16.47 -10.72 -2.65
C ASN A 108 -16.38 -10.67 -4.19
N SER A 109 -15.33 -10.08 -4.74
CA SER A 109 -15.19 -9.94 -6.18
C SER A 109 -14.66 -11.22 -6.84
N LYS A 110 -15.16 -11.49 -8.04
CA LYS A 110 -14.66 -12.58 -8.89
C LYS A 110 -13.18 -12.39 -9.22
N GLU A 111 -12.78 -11.15 -9.49
CA GLU A 111 -11.41 -10.79 -9.86
C GLU A 111 -10.43 -11.13 -8.75
N PHE A 112 -10.80 -10.87 -7.49
CA PHE A 112 -9.95 -11.23 -6.35
C PHE A 112 -9.89 -12.75 -6.13
N ALA A 113 -11.00 -13.44 -6.34
CA ALA A 113 -11.03 -14.91 -6.26
C ALA A 113 -10.12 -15.56 -7.33
N GLU A 114 -10.00 -14.96 -8.51
CA GLU A 114 -9.11 -15.43 -9.58
C GLU A 114 -7.64 -15.00 -9.37
N TYR A 115 -7.42 -13.80 -8.85
CA TYR A 115 -6.10 -13.23 -8.59
C TYR A 115 -5.39 -13.91 -7.41
N GLY A 116 -6.09 -14.08 -6.30
CA GLY A 116 -5.49 -14.49 -5.03
C GLY A 116 -4.68 -15.79 -5.08
N PRO A 117 -5.20 -16.89 -5.68
CA PRO A 117 -4.43 -18.12 -5.84
C PRO A 117 -3.15 -17.92 -6.64
N LYS A 118 -3.23 -17.21 -7.78
CA LYS A 118 -2.07 -16.93 -8.66
C LYS A 118 -1.02 -16.06 -7.98
N ALA A 119 -1.46 -15.04 -7.23
CA ALA A 119 -0.54 -14.15 -6.50
C ALA A 119 0.27 -14.90 -5.45
N ARG A 120 -0.33 -15.91 -4.80
CA ARG A 120 0.36 -16.76 -3.80
C ARG A 120 1.45 -17.65 -4.38
N GLU A 121 1.45 -17.91 -5.68
CA GLU A 121 2.53 -18.64 -6.36
C GLU A 121 3.82 -17.81 -6.42
N TYR A 122 3.70 -16.48 -6.45
CA TYR A 122 4.82 -15.54 -6.66
C TYR A 122 5.07 -14.61 -5.47
N SER A 123 4.24 -14.72 -4.42
CA SER A 123 4.39 -13.87 -3.24
C SER A 123 3.90 -14.55 -1.96
N LYS A 124 4.46 -14.12 -0.83
CA LYS A 124 4.00 -14.49 0.51
C LYS A 124 3.46 -13.24 1.19
N PHE A 125 2.25 -13.32 1.70
CA PHE A 125 1.69 -12.28 2.54
C PHE A 125 2.43 -12.21 3.87
N LYS A 126 2.81 -11.01 4.30
CA LYS A 126 3.49 -10.76 5.58
C LYS A 126 2.58 -10.10 6.60
N ARG A 127 1.97 -8.99 6.24
CA ARG A 127 1.05 -8.25 7.11
C ARG A 127 0.15 -7.31 6.29
N SER A 128 -0.94 -6.88 6.91
CA SER A 128 -1.72 -5.72 6.47
C SER A 128 -1.98 -4.79 7.63
N TYR A 129 -2.13 -3.52 7.33
CA TYR A 129 -2.45 -2.50 8.32
C TYR A 129 -3.18 -1.32 7.66
N MET A 130 -3.81 -0.52 8.51
CA MET A 130 -4.46 0.72 8.12
C MET A 130 -3.70 1.87 8.76
N GLU A 131 -3.39 2.88 7.97
CA GLU A 131 -2.82 4.14 8.42
C GLU A 131 -3.86 5.25 8.27
N VAL A 132 -3.86 6.20 9.20
CA VAL A 132 -4.63 7.43 9.08
C VAL A 132 -3.66 8.59 9.18
N SER A 133 -3.56 9.38 8.10
CA SER A 133 -2.76 10.61 8.09
C SER A 133 -3.57 11.71 8.76
N LEU A 134 -3.17 12.13 9.96
CA LEU A 134 -3.85 13.17 10.71
C LEU A 134 -3.50 14.57 10.20
N LYS A 135 -2.26 14.76 9.74
CA LYS A 135 -1.79 16.02 9.18
C LYS A 135 -0.56 15.82 8.32
N GLN A 136 -0.54 16.46 7.16
CA GLN A 136 0.66 16.55 6.34
C GLN A 136 1.35 17.92 6.60
N TYR A 137 2.65 17.86 6.83
CA TYR A 137 3.49 19.06 6.89
C TYR A 137 4.30 19.09 5.59
N ASN A 138 3.94 19.99 4.67
CA ASN A 138 4.79 20.33 3.55
C ASN A 138 5.69 21.48 4.02
N PRO A 139 7.01 21.31 4.15
CA PRO A 139 7.90 22.45 4.29
C PRO A 139 7.90 23.21 2.96
N ASP A 140 7.55 24.49 3.00
CA ASP A 140 7.73 25.43 1.91
C ASP A 140 9.23 25.53 1.54
#